data_6d1c1c0c1019af2c395ce9de73754eed
#
_entry.id   6d1c1c0c1019af2c395ce9de73754eed
#
_cell.length_a   1.000
_cell.length_b   1.000
_cell.length_c   1.000
_cell.angle_alpha   90.00
_cell.angle_beta   90.00
_cell.angle_gamma   90.00
#
_symmetry.space_group_name_H-M   'P 1'
#
loop_
_entity.id
_entity.type
_entity.pdbx_description
1 polymer ?
#
loop_
_entity_poly.entity_id
_entity_poly.type
_entity_poly.pdbx_seq_one_letter_code
_entity_poly.pdbx_strand_id
1 'polypeptide(L)'
;LNPKMHICAQVQTKKYKNYLEANKCDEVIYSEEYTRYILSTATLYNGMAKVLSSLFDNGDGISVQIFDLDESWHGKTFAEVSRYYKEHKHIMVLGVLENMGAEYELKHSVLAEAQKSTDYTQIVQRLKDVKAMERNVPFLNPPDNYILKEYTGLVVLGDEI
;
A
#
# COMPACT_ATOMS: atom_id res chain seq x y z
N LEU A 1 -15.61 -8.94 -17.96
CA LEU A 1 -15.05 -7.91 -17.06
C LEU A 1 -13.53 -7.99 -17.12
N ASN A 2 -12.86 -6.85 -17.21
CA ASN A 2 -11.40 -6.80 -17.24
C ASN A 2 -10.87 -7.05 -15.83
N PRO A 3 -10.12 -8.15 -15.56
CA PRO A 3 -9.61 -8.47 -14.23
C PRO A 3 -8.50 -7.51 -13.73
N LYS A 4 -7.99 -6.66 -14.62
CA LYS A 4 -6.96 -5.64 -14.31
C LYS A 4 -7.57 -4.26 -14.05
N MET A 5 -8.88 -4.12 -14.02
CA MET A 5 -9.53 -2.84 -13.78
C MET A 5 -9.50 -2.52 -12.29
N HIS A 6 -8.92 -1.36 -11.94
CA HIS A 6 -8.96 -0.80 -10.60
C HIS A 6 -10.19 0.12 -10.45
N ILE A 7 -11.00 -0.11 -9.43
CA ILE A 7 -12.23 0.63 -9.16
C ILE A 7 -12.06 1.41 -7.87
N CYS A 8 -12.05 2.74 -7.99
CA CYS A 8 -12.07 3.65 -6.85
C CYS A 8 -13.43 4.35 -6.77
N ALA A 9 -14.06 4.36 -5.61
CA ALA A 9 -15.35 4.99 -5.39
C ALA A 9 -15.32 5.97 -4.22
N GLN A 10 -15.92 7.15 -4.40
CA GLN A 10 -16.15 8.09 -3.32
C GLN A 10 -17.58 7.95 -2.79
N VAL A 11 -17.73 7.90 -1.46
CA VAL A 11 -19.03 7.80 -0.79
C VAL A 11 -19.16 8.84 0.32
N GLN A 12 -20.41 9.24 0.60
CA GLN A 12 -20.74 10.22 1.64
C GLN A 12 -21.25 9.59 2.93
N THR A 13 -21.56 8.29 2.91
CA THR A 13 -22.08 7.61 4.11
C THR A 13 -21.35 6.30 4.36
N LYS A 14 -21.14 5.98 5.62
CA LYS A 14 -20.47 4.74 6.07
C LYS A 14 -21.20 3.48 5.59
N LYS A 15 -22.52 3.54 5.43
CA LYS A 15 -23.33 2.41 4.92
C LYS A 15 -22.88 2.02 3.51
N TYR A 16 -22.68 2.99 2.63
CA TYR A 16 -22.24 2.72 1.27
C TYR A 16 -20.76 2.29 1.20
N LYS A 17 -19.89 2.80 2.08
CA LYS A 17 -18.52 2.30 2.24
C LYS A 17 -18.53 0.80 2.48
N ASN A 18 -19.20 0.34 3.54
CA ASN A 18 -19.26 -1.08 3.90
C ASN A 18 -19.88 -1.94 2.78
N TYR A 19 -20.88 -1.41 2.06
CA TYR A 19 -21.52 -2.12 0.96
C TYR A 19 -20.57 -2.32 -0.22
N LEU A 20 -19.82 -1.29 -0.61
CA LEU A 20 -18.88 -1.36 -1.74
C LEU A 20 -17.67 -2.22 -1.41
N GLU A 21 -17.11 -2.12 -0.20
CA GLU A 21 -16.04 -3.00 0.28
C GLU A 21 -16.46 -4.48 0.26
N ALA A 22 -17.68 -4.79 0.74
CA ALA A 22 -18.25 -6.14 0.70
C ALA A 22 -18.45 -6.67 -0.75
N ASN A 23 -18.63 -5.76 -1.72
CA ASN A 23 -18.79 -6.08 -3.14
C ASN A 23 -17.49 -5.92 -3.95
N LYS A 24 -16.33 -5.96 -3.27
CA LYS A 24 -15.00 -5.97 -3.89
C LYS A 24 -14.68 -4.73 -4.75
N CYS A 25 -15.13 -3.55 -4.34
CA CYS A 25 -14.55 -2.31 -4.82
C CYS A 25 -13.11 -2.23 -4.31
N ASP A 26 -12.15 -1.93 -5.17
CA ASP A 26 -10.73 -1.95 -4.81
C ASP A 26 -10.38 -0.87 -3.79
N GLU A 27 -10.94 0.34 -3.97
CA GLU A 27 -10.78 1.45 -3.03
C GLU A 27 -12.09 2.19 -2.80
N VAL A 28 -12.42 2.47 -1.55
CA VAL A 28 -13.60 3.24 -1.17
C VAL A 28 -13.22 4.42 -0.29
N ILE A 29 -13.36 5.62 -0.83
CA ILE A 29 -13.04 6.87 -0.14
C ILE A 29 -14.32 7.39 0.55
N TYR A 30 -14.33 7.37 1.87
CA TYR A 30 -15.37 7.98 2.67
C TYR A 30 -14.97 9.41 3.07
N SER A 31 -15.41 10.40 2.29
CA SER A 31 -14.93 11.79 2.37
C SER A 31 -15.11 12.43 3.74
N GLU A 32 -16.21 12.13 4.45
CA GLU A 32 -16.48 12.69 5.77
C GLU A 32 -15.45 12.25 6.84
N GLU A 33 -14.97 11.01 6.75
CA GLU A 33 -13.94 10.48 7.64
C GLU A 33 -12.62 11.23 7.48
N TYR A 34 -12.17 11.43 6.23
CA TYR A 34 -10.97 12.20 5.92
C TYR A 34 -11.08 13.66 6.33
N THR A 35 -12.23 14.29 6.03
CA THR A 35 -12.47 15.68 6.42
C THR A 35 -12.42 15.86 7.93
N ARG A 36 -13.03 14.96 8.70
CA ARG A 36 -12.97 14.98 10.18
C ARG A 36 -11.54 14.79 10.68
N TYR A 37 -10.79 13.86 10.10
CA TYR A 37 -9.40 13.63 10.48
C TYR A 37 -8.53 14.86 10.21
N ILE A 38 -8.61 15.44 9.02
CA ILE A 38 -7.85 16.65 8.66
C ILE A 38 -8.22 17.81 9.59
N LEU A 39 -9.50 18.02 9.85
CA LEU A 39 -9.97 19.12 10.71
C LEU A 39 -9.48 18.93 12.15
N SER A 40 -9.60 17.75 12.73
CA SER A 40 -9.16 17.46 14.09
C SER A 40 -7.64 17.63 14.23
N THR A 41 -6.87 17.15 13.26
CA THR A 41 -5.41 17.24 13.27
C THR A 41 -4.94 18.69 13.09
N ALA A 42 -5.59 19.45 12.20
CA ALA A 42 -5.30 20.88 12.01
C ALA A 42 -5.63 21.74 13.25
N THR A 43 -6.60 21.30 14.06
CA THR A 43 -6.93 21.96 15.34
C THR A 43 -5.85 21.74 16.38
N LEU A 44 -5.26 20.54 16.41
CA LEU A 44 -4.21 20.17 17.38
C LEU A 44 -2.84 20.73 17.00
N TYR A 45 -2.52 20.77 15.70
CA TYR A 45 -1.21 21.13 15.20
C TYR A 45 -1.30 22.31 14.22
N ASN A 46 -0.84 23.48 14.66
CA ASN A 46 -0.82 24.67 13.80
C ASN A 46 0.05 24.44 12.56
N GLY A 47 -0.53 24.70 11.37
CA GLY A 47 0.13 24.48 10.08
C GLY A 47 -0.09 23.09 9.46
N MET A 48 -0.68 22.14 10.16
CA MET A 48 -0.89 20.78 9.65
C MET A 48 -1.72 20.75 8.37
N ALA A 49 -2.75 21.59 8.26
CA ALA A 49 -3.54 21.66 7.03
C ALA A 49 -2.68 22.04 5.80
N LYS A 50 -1.70 22.93 5.98
CA LYS A 50 -0.76 23.33 4.91
C LYS A 50 0.18 22.19 4.55
N VAL A 51 0.69 21.47 5.56
CA VAL A 51 1.54 20.27 5.33
C VAL A 51 0.78 19.22 4.54
N LEU A 52 -0.44 18.89 4.95
CA LEU A 52 -1.27 17.92 4.22
C LEU A 52 -1.58 18.39 2.79
N SER A 53 -1.88 19.69 2.61
CA SER A 53 -2.09 20.26 1.28
C SER A 53 -0.86 20.08 0.40
N SER A 54 0.33 20.38 0.92
CA SER A 54 1.59 20.23 0.17
C SER A 54 1.93 18.77 -0.16
N LEU A 55 1.50 17.80 0.67
CA LEU A 55 1.69 16.37 0.38
C LEU A 55 0.79 15.86 -0.75
N PHE A 56 -0.35 16.51 -0.97
CA PHE A 56 -1.33 16.13 -2.00
C PHE A 56 -1.29 17.03 -3.24
N ASP A 57 -0.59 18.16 -3.17
CA ASP A 57 -0.48 19.12 -4.26
C ASP A 57 0.75 18.79 -5.12
N ASN A 58 0.51 18.38 -6.34
CA ASN A 58 1.58 18.08 -7.31
C ASN A 58 2.15 19.35 -7.98
N GLY A 59 1.74 20.54 -7.56
CA GLY A 59 2.14 21.80 -8.19
C GLY A 59 3.63 22.12 -8.07
N ASP A 60 4.24 21.75 -6.95
CA ASP A 60 5.67 22.02 -6.66
C ASP A 60 6.59 20.77 -6.90
N GLY A 61 6.07 19.72 -7.52
CA GLY A 61 6.84 18.53 -7.87
C GLY A 61 7.00 17.51 -6.74
N ILE A 62 6.90 17.89 -5.48
CA ILE A 62 7.05 16.98 -4.34
C ILE A 62 5.69 16.41 -3.95
N SER A 63 5.52 15.11 -4.11
CA SER A 63 4.26 14.42 -3.73
C SER A 63 4.52 13.04 -3.13
N VAL A 64 3.49 12.49 -2.49
CA VAL A 64 3.50 11.10 -2.07
C VAL A 64 3.16 10.23 -3.27
N GLN A 65 4.06 9.31 -3.59
CA GLN A 65 3.93 8.41 -4.73
C GLN A 65 4.12 6.95 -4.31
N ILE A 66 3.60 6.04 -5.10
CA ILE A 66 3.78 4.61 -4.92
C ILE A 66 4.28 4.05 -6.25
N PHE A 67 5.34 3.25 -6.21
CA PHE A 67 5.86 2.57 -7.38
C PHE A 67 6.30 1.15 -7.05
N ASP A 68 6.31 0.31 -8.09
CA ASP A 68 6.74 -1.07 -7.97
C ASP A 68 8.24 -1.15 -7.62
N LEU A 69 8.57 -2.03 -6.70
CA LEU A 69 9.94 -2.28 -6.33
C LEU A 69 10.59 -3.23 -7.35
N ASP A 70 11.78 -2.83 -7.85
CA ASP A 70 12.57 -3.67 -8.74
C ASP A 70 12.97 -4.99 -8.04
N GLU A 71 12.95 -6.10 -8.79
CA GLU A 71 13.25 -7.45 -8.26
C GLU A 71 14.62 -7.53 -7.60
N SER A 72 15.58 -6.70 -8.00
CA SER A 72 16.93 -6.64 -7.41
C SER A 72 16.94 -6.22 -5.93
N TRP A 73 15.85 -5.66 -5.45
CA TRP A 73 15.65 -5.27 -4.06
C TRP A 73 14.98 -6.34 -3.19
N HIS A 74 14.44 -7.38 -3.78
CA HIS A 74 13.84 -8.47 -3.02
C HIS A 74 14.88 -9.14 -2.12
N GLY A 75 14.52 -9.37 -0.88
CA GLY A 75 15.41 -9.94 0.14
C GLY A 75 16.38 -8.97 0.81
N LYS A 76 16.47 -7.71 0.34
CA LYS A 76 17.24 -6.65 1.00
C LYS A 76 16.43 -6.00 2.12
N THR A 77 17.12 -5.22 2.95
CA THR A 77 16.50 -4.54 4.08
C THR A 77 15.90 -3.19 3.69
N PHE A 78 14.92 -2.74 4.46
CA PHE A 78 14.34 -1.40 4.30
C PHE A 78 15.39 -0.29 4.42
N ALA A 79 16.36 -0.45 5.34
CA ALA A 79 17.45 0.52 5.48
C ALA A 79 18.31 0.66 4.23
N GLU A 80 18.59 -0.45 3.54
CA GLU A 80 19.38 -0.42 2.30
C GLU A 80 18.67 0.32 1.19
N VAL A 81 17.38 0.03 0.95
CA VAL A 81 16.60 0.70 -0.09
C VAL A 81 16.39 2.18 0.24
N SER A 82 16.06 2.52 1.49
CA SER A 82 15.84 3.91 1.91
C SER A 82 17.10 4.75 1.75
N ARG A 83 18.27 4.20 2.11
CA ARG A 83 19.56 4.87 1.93
C ARG A 83 19.85 5.12 0.45
N TYR A 84 19.67 4.10 -0.39
CA TYR A 84 19.91 4.21 -1.82
C TYR A 84 19.07 5.31 -2.46
N TYR A 85 17.77 5.33 -2.23
CA TYR A 85 16.87 6.33 -2.82
C TYR A 85 17.16 7.73 -2.30
N LYS A 86 17.52 7.87 -1.02
CA LYS A 86 17.90 9.16 -0.44
C LYS A 86 19.20 9.72 -1.03
N GLU A 87 20.23 8.87 -1.20
CA GLU A 87 21.55 9.29 -1.66
C GLU A 87 21.61 9.53 -3.16
N HIS A 88 20.91 8.72 -3.97
CA HIS A 88 21.04 8.75 -5.42
C HIS A 88 19.89 9.46 -6.13
N LYS A 89 18.73 9.51 -5.52
CA LYS A 89 17.51 10.07 -6.11
C LYS A 89 16.96 11.28 -5.36
N HIS A 90 17.49 11.59 -4.17
CA HIS A 90 16.95 12.63 -3.27
C HIS A 90 15.48 12.40 -2.84
N ILE A 91 15.05 11.15 -2.83
CA ILE A 91 13.70 10.71 -2.50
C ILE A 91 13.69 10.18 -1.08
N MET A 92 12.67 10.56 -0.30
CA MET A 92 12.44 10.00 1.03
C MET A 92 11.50 8.79 0.93
N VAL A 93 11.97 7.61 1.35
CA VAL A 93 11.11 6.43 1.46
C VAL A 93 10.35 6.49 2.77
N LEU A 94 9.02 6.59 2.69
CA LEU A 94 8.12 6.66 3.86
C LEU A 94 7.76 5.28 4.40
N GLY A 95 7.77 4.27 3.55
CA GLY A 95 7.39 2.92 3.90
C GLY A 95 7.24 2.03 2.69
N VAL A 96 6.53 0.94 2.89
CA VAL A 96 6.23 -0.05 1.86
C VAL A 96 4.72 -0.25 1.73
N LEU A 97 4.30 -0.73 0.57
CA LEU A 97 2.97 -1.21 0.30
C LEU A 97 3.06 -2.71 0.03
N GLU A 98 2.57 -3.52 0.96
CA GLU A 98 2.61 -4.99 0.83
C GLU A 98 1.46 -5.50 -0.04
N ASN A 99 1.67 -6.65 -0.66
CA ASN A 99 0.67 -7.35 -1.48
C ASN A 99 0.15 -6.48 -2.64
N MET A 100 1.05 -5.77 -3.31
CA MET A 100 0.75 -5.06 -4.56
C MET A 100 0.50 -6.05 -5.71
N GLY A 101 -0.24 -5.59 -6.72
CA GLY A 101 -0.50 -6.37 -7.91
C GLY A 101 -1.91 -6.94 -8.00
N ALA A 102 -2.15 -7.73 -9.04
CA ALA A 102 -3.46 -8.32 -9.26
C ALA A 102 -3.75 -9.42 -8.22
N GLU A 103 -4.95 -9.41 -7.65
CA GLU A 103 -5.39 -10.42 -6.67
C GLU A 103 -5.16 -11.86 -7.19
N TYR A 104 -5.33 -12.05 -8.49
CA TYR A 104 -5.11 -13.34 -9.13
C TYR A 104 -3.64 -13.79 -9.06
N GLU A 105 -2.70 -12.90 -9.34
CA GLU A 105 -1.26 -13.21 -9.36
C GLU A 105 -0.76 -13.53 -7.95
N LEU A 106 -1.14 -12.71 -6.97
CA LEU A 106 -0.82 -12.94 -5.55
C LEU A 106 -1.36 -14.29 -5.06
N LYS A 107 -2.63 -14.57 -5.35
CA LYS A 107 -3.25 -15.84 -4.96
C LYS A 107 -2.62 -17.03 -5.67
N HIS A 108 -2.27 -16.86 -6.94
CA HIS A 108 -1.66 -17.93 -7.73
C HIS A 108 -0.25 -18.28 -7.22
N SER A 109 0.57 -17.29 -6.88
CA SER A 109 1.91 -17.52 -6.33
C SER A 109 1.87 -18.28 -5.00
N VAL A 110 1.01 -17.86 -4.07
CA VAL A 110 0.86 -18.51 -2.77
C VAL A 110 0.24 -19.91 -2.90
N LEU A 111 -0.67 -20.12 -3.86
CA LEU A 111 -1.21 -21.44 -4.17
C LEU A 111 -0.15 -22.36 -4.77
N ALA A 112 0.69 -21.87 -5.67
CA ALA A 112 1.79 -22.64 -6.25
C ALA A 112 2.81 -23.05 -5.19
N GLU A 113 3.09 -22.19 -4.21
CA GLU A 113 3.92 -22.54 -3.05
C GLU A 113 3.24 -23.57 -2.13
N ALA A 114 1.93 -23.44 -1.90
CA ALA A 114 1.18 -24.39 -1.09
C ALA A 114 1.19 -25.80 -1.69
N GLN A 115 1.14 -25.92 -3.01
CA GLN A 115 1.18 -27.20 -3.73
C GLN A 115 2.53 -27.92 -3.61
N LYS A 116 3.60 -27.23 -3.25
CA LYS A 116 4.92 -27.84 -3.00
C LYS A 116 4.98 -28.59 -1.65
N SER A 117 4.03 -28.35 -0.76
CA SER A 117 3.94 -29.03 0.54
C SER A 117 3.16 -30.33 0.41
N THR A 118 3.66 -31.40 1.03
CA THR A 118 2.97 -32.71 1.13
C THR A 118 2.05 -32.81 2.36
N ASP A 119 2.07 -31.79 3.24
CA ASP A 119 1.26 -31.76 4.46
C ASP A 119 -0.10 -31.06 4.19
N TYR A 120 -1.17 -31.86 4.25
CA TYR A 120 -2.54 -31.39 4.03
C TYR A 120 -2.96 -30.29 4.99
N THR A 121 -2.51 -30.33 6.25
CA THR A 121 -2.85 -29.33 7.27
C THR A 121 -2.25 -27.96 6.92
N GLN A 122 -1.00 -27.96 6.44
CA GLN A 122 -0.33 -26.74 5.98
C GLN A 122 -0.99 -26.18 4.72
N ILE A 123 -1.40 -27.03 3.79
CA ILE A 123 -2.12 -26.60 2.57
C ILE A 123 -3.42 -25.89 2.94
N VAL A 124 -4.24 -26.48 3.83
CA VAL A 124 -5.50 -25.89 4.27
C VAL A 124 -5.29 -24.57 5.00
N GLN A 125 -4.26 -24.47 5.84
CA GLN A 125 -3.94 -23.21 6.53
C GLN A 125 -3.54 -22.13 5.53
N ARG A 126 -2.64 -22.41 4.61
CA ARG A 126 -2.21 -21.46 3.56
C ARG A 126 -3.38 -21.01 2.67
N LEU A 127 -4.31 -21.91 2.34
CA LEU A 127 -5.52 -21.55 1.59
C LEU A 127 -6.42 -20.55 2.35
N LYS A 128 -6.50 -20.70 3.68
CA LYS A 128 -7.21 -19.73 4.53
C LYS A 128 -6.50 -18.39 4.56
N ASP A 129 -5.17 -18.40 4.68
CA ASP A 129 -4.34 -17.19 4.70
C ASP A 129 -4.46 -16.41 3.37
N VAL A 130 -4.44 -17.12 2.23
CA VAL A 130 -4.68 -16.53 0.90
C VAL A 130 -6.06 -15.89 0.80
N LYS A 131 -7.08 -16.54 1.38
CA LYS A 131 -8.45 -16.00 1.34
C LYS A 131 -8.61 -14.74 2.21
N ALA A 132 -7.84 -14.65 3.28
CA ALA A 132 -7.83 -13.52 4.22
C ALA A 132 -6.81 -12.44 3.84
N MET A 133 -6.00 -12.64 2.79
CA MET A 133 -4.97 -11.70 2.39
C MET A 133 -5.59 -10.39 1.90
N GLU A 134 -5.26 -9.32 2.60
CA GLU A 134 -5.56 -7.96 2.19
C GLU A 134 -4.54 -7.48 1.15
N ARG A 135 -5.02 -6.72 0.17
CA ARG A 135 -4.19 -6.12 -0.88
C ARG A 135 -3.79 -4.70 -0.49
N ASN A 136 -2.65 -4.26 -1.05
CA ASN A 136 -2.19 -2.89 -0.92
C ASN A 136 -2.16 -2.42 0.56
N VAL A 137 -1.57 -3.24 1.43
CA VAL A 137 -1.48 -2.94 2.86
C VAL A 137 -0.31 -2.00 3.11
N PRO A 138 -0.53 -0.74 3.52
CA PRO A 138 0.56 0.19 3.80
C PRO A 138 1.23 -0.16 5.14
N PHE A 139 2.55 -0.26 5.10
CA PHE A 139 3.38 -0.36 6.28
C PHE A 139 4.35 0.83 6.31
N LEU A 140 3.93 1.91 6.96
CA LEU A 140 4.73 3.12 7.06
C LEU A 140 5.77 3.02 8.17
N ASN A 141 6.96 3.56 7.90
CA ASN A 141 8.09 3.57 8.82
C ASN A 141 8.41 2.16 9.39
N PRO A 142 8.60 1.15 8.53
CA PRO A 142 9.01 -0.17 8.99
C PRO A 142 10.39 -0.11 9.67
N PRO A 143 10.74 -1.07 10.52
CA PRO A 143 12.06 -1.11 11.13
C PRO A 143 13.15 -1.33 10.07
N ASP A 144 14.36 -0.84 10.34
CA ASP A 144 15.51 -0.88 9.43
C ASP A 144 15.81 -2.29 8.89
N ASN A 145 15.63 -3.31 9.71
CA ASN A 145 15.86 -4.72 9.38
C ASN A 145 14.67 -5.41 8.70
N TYR A 146 13.60 -4.67 8.35
CA TYR A 146 12.49 -5.23 7.59
C TYR A 146 12.97 -5.72 6.23
N ILE A 147 12.65 -6.97 5.89
CA ILE A 147 13.06 -7.59 4.63
C ILE A 147 11.98 -7.35 3.58
N LEU A 148 12.41 -6.78 2.45
CA LEU A 148 11.54 -6.52 1.31
C LEU A 148 11.16 -7.83 0.61
N LYS A 149 9.86 -8.03 0.44
CA LYS A 149 9.29 -9.24 -0.16
C LYS A 149 8.91 -9.01 -1.62
N GLU A 150 8.61 -10.08 -2.33
CA GLU A 150 7.91 -10.00 -3.61
C GLU A 150 6.56 -9.28 -3.46
N TYR A 151 6.09 -8.66 -4.52
CA TYR A 151 4.83 -7.89 -4.53
C TYR A 151 4.81 -6.74 -3.51
N THR A 152 5.97 -6.16 -3.24
CA THR A 152 6.10 -4.98 -2.38
C THR A 152 6.37 -3.75 -3.24
N GLY A 153 5.60 -2.68 -3.03
CA GLY A 153 5.90 -1.36 -3.57
C GLY A 153 6.53 -0.44 -2.53
N LEU A 154 7.15 0.63 -2.99
CA LEU A 154 7.65 1.69 -2.13
C LEU A 154 6.66 2.85 -2.07
N VAL A 155 6.41 3.32 -0.84
CA VAL A 155 5.71 4.58 -0.59
C VAL A 155 6.77 5.65 -0.37
N VAL A 156 6.81 6.65 -1.22
CA VAL A 156 7.87 7.66 -1.21
C VAL A 156 7.31 9.07 -1.21
N LEU A 157 8.17 10.01 -0.81
CA LEU A 157 7.96 11.44 -0.91
C LEU A 157 9.13 12.03 -1.72
N GLY A 158 8.81 12.63 -2.86
CA GLY A 158 9.80 13.22 -3.75
C GLY A 158 9.20 13.75 -5.03
N ASP A 159 10.09 14.20 -5.93
CA ASP A 159 9.72 14.58 -7.29
C ASP A 159 9.34 13.35 -8.12
N GLU A 160 8.65 13.55 -9.24
CA GLU A 160 8.34 12.46 -10.18
C GLU A 160 9.62 11.75 -10.64
N ILE A 161 9.57 10.41 -10.63
CA ILE A 161 10.68 9.53 -11.00
C ILE A 161 10.64 9.24 -12.49
#